data_abc480b3077cb3d5ee40124afae65703
#
_entry.id   abc480b3077cb3d5ee40124afae65703
#
_cell.length_a   1.000
_cell.length_b   1.000
_cell.length_c   1.000
_cell.angle_alpha   90.00
_cell.angle_beta   90.00
_cell.angle_gamma   90.00
#
_symmetry.space_group_name_H-M   'P 1'
#
loop_
_entity.id
_entity.type
_entity.pdbx_description
1 polymer ?
#
loop_
_entity_poly.entity_id
_entity_poly.type
_entity_poly.pdbx_seq_one_letter_code
_entity_poly.pdbx_strand_id
1 'polypeptide(L)'
;MAGIEIKNVAEPDETRPFAGKGSAAVVNVAGHPVLYGTFEPGWRWSENLKPIAGTDSCQATHLLYCLSGRMRVEMSSGEQGEIGPGDVAAIGPGHDAWVVGDEPCVSVDFGGYAQYAKG
;
A
#
# COMPACT_ATOMS: atom_id res chain seq x y z
N MET A 1 3.13 -23.23 -10.04
CA MET A 1 4.38 -22.81 -10.68
C MET A 1 5.37 -23.96 -10.66
N ALA A 2 6.03 -24.21 -11.76
CA ALA A 2 7.09 -25.21 -11.84
C ALA A 2 8.38 -24.50 -12.25
N GLY A 3 9.40 -24.54 -11.41
CA GLY A 3 10.68 -23.91 -11.67
C GLY A 3 10.74 -22.48 -11.16
N ILE A 4 10.98 -21.52 -12.05
CA ILE A 4 11.28 -20.14 -11.69
C ILE A 4 10.28 -19.19 -12.37
N GLU A 5 9.73 -18.24 -11.60
CA GLU A 5 8.91 -17.17 -12.14
C GLU A 5 9.48 -15.84 -11.65
N ILE A 6 9.74 -14.92 -12.58
CA ILE A 6 10.34 -13.62 -12.27
C ILE A 6 9.51 -12.54 -12.97
N LYS A 7 9.11 -11.52 -12.21
CA LYS A 7 8.40 -10.36 -12.76
C LYS A 7 9.01 -9.08 -12.23
N ASN A 8 8.79 -7.99 -12.94
CA ASN A 8 9.32 -6.69 -12.56
C ASN A 8 8.16 -5.70 -12.38
N VAL A 9 8.21 -4.90 -11.33
CA VAL A 9 7.15 -3.91 -11.04
C VAL A 9 7.09 -2.79 -12.07
N ALA A 10 8.14 -2.62 -12.90
CA ALA A 10 8.12 -1.67 -14.01
C ALA A 10 7.25 -2.14 -15.17
N GLU A 11 6.90 -3.43 -15.20
CA GLU A 11 6.01 -4.03 -16.19
C GLU A 11 4.92 -4.80 -15.43
N PRO A 12 4.04 -4.09 -14.71
CA PRO A 12 3.08 -4.75 -13.82
C PRO A 12 1.99 -5.50 -14.58
N ASP A 13 1.43 -6.50 -13.93
CA ASP A 13 0.25 -7.19 -14.45
C ASP A 13 -0.98 -6.29 -14.40
N GLU A 14 -0.99 -5.38 -13.42
CA GLU A 14 -2.11 -4.48 -13.19
C GLU A 14 -1.59 -3.21 -12.54
N THR A 15 -2.21 -2.07 -12.85
CA THR A 15 -1.96 -0.81 -12.14
C THR A 15 -3.28 -0.35 -11.54
N ARG A 16 -3.27 -0.03 -10.25
CA ARG A 16 -4.44 0.44 -9.52
C ARG A 16 -4.22 1.89 -9.11
N PRO A 17 -4.77 2.86 -9.86
CA PRO A 17 -4.63 4.26 -9.46
C PRO A 17 -5.47 4.54 -8.21
N PHE A 18 -4.93 5.40 -7.33
CA PHE A 18 -5.70 5.93 -6.21
C PHE A 18 -6.62 7.04 -6.71
N ALA A 19 -7.49 7.54 -5.85
CA ALA A 19 -8.26 8.74 -6.15
C ALA A 19 -7.36 9.97 -5.99
N GLY A 20 -6.34 10.07 -6.84
CA GLY A 20 -5.28 11.06 -6.79
C GLY A 20 -4.12 10.65 -5.89
N LYS A 21 -2.96 11.30 -6.09
CA LYS A 21 -1.76 11.22 -5.26
C LYS A 21 -1.12 9.82 -5.18
N GLY A 22 -1.16 9.09 -6.29
CA GLY A 22 -0.37 7.87 -6.41
C GLY A 22 -1.11 6.70 -7.01
N SER A 23 -0.45 5.55 -6.96
CA SER A 23 -0.96 4.30 -7.52
C SER A 23 -0.22 3.10 -6.93
N ALA A 24 -0.78 1.92 -7.15
CA ALA A 24 -0.13 0.66 -6.82
C ALA A 24 0.06 -0.16 -8.09
N ALA A 25 1.29 -0.60 -8.34
CA ALA A 25 1.60 -1.55 -9.39
C ALA A 25 1.52 -2.95 -8.80
N VAL A 26 0.83 -3.85 -9.47
CA VAL A 26 0.61 -5.22 -8.96
C VAL A 26 1.28 -6.21 -9.88
N VAL A 27 2.10 -7.08 -9.33
CA VAL A 27 2.62 -8.26 -10.02
C VAL A 27 2.12 -9.51 -9.30
N ASN A 28 1.70 -10.51 -10.06
CA ASN A 28 1.30 -11.80 -9.51
C ASN A 28 2.43 -12.78 -9.76
N VAL A 29 3.08 -13.25 -8.69
CA VAL A 29 4.20 -14.17 -8.78
C VAL A 29 3.82 -15.44 -8.04
N ALA A 30 3.83 -16.56 -8.74
CA ALA A 30 3.41 -17.86 -8.22
C ALA A 30 1.99 -17.79 -7.59
N GLY A 31 1.12 -17.01 -8.22
CA GLY A 31 -0.26 -16.81 -7.75
C GLY A 31 -0.39 -15.86 -6.56
N HIS A 32 0.70 -15.23 -6.13
CA HIS A 32 0.68 -14.31 -4.99
C HIS A 32 0.78 -12.86 -5.48
N PRO A 33 -0.18 -11.99 -5.16
CA PRO A 33 -0.10 -10.58 -5.55
C PRO A 33 0.91 -9.84 -4.67
N VAL A 34 1.78 -9.08 -5.33
CA VAL A 34 2.74 -8.19 -4.66
C VAL A 34 2.45 -6.78 -5.16
N LEU A 35 2.24 -5.85 -4.23
CA LEU A 35 1.89 -4.48 -4.54
C LEU A 35 3.09 -3.56 -4.30
N TYR A 36 3.46 -2.83 -5.35
CA TYR A 36 4.46 -1.78 -5.27
C TYR A 36 3.71 -0.45 -5.25
N GLY A 37 3.61 0.15 -4.06
CA GLY A 37 2.82 1.36 -3.86
C GLY A 37 3.67 2.61 -3.90
N THR A 38 3.21 3.62 -4.65
CA THR A 38 3.81 4.96 -4.65
C THR A 38 2.76 5.92 -4.13
N PHE A 39 3.03 6.51 -2.97
CA PHE A 39 2.13 7.40 -2.26
C PHE A 39 2.76 8.78 -2.25
N GLU A 40 2.15 9.72 -2.97
CA GLU A 40 2.73 11.05 -3.15
C GLU A 40 2.49 11.94 -1.92
N PRO A 41 3.28 13.02 -1.76
CA PRO A 41 3.04 13.97 -0.68
C PRO A 41 1.59 14.45 -0.67
N GLY A 42 1.00 14.45 0.52
CA GLY A 42 -0.41 14.79 0.69
C GLY A 42 -1.37 13.62 0.59
N TRP A 43 -0.89 12.44 0.20
CA TRP A 43 -1.74 11.27 0.16
C TRP A 43 -2.25 10.93 1.56
N ARG A 44 -3.54 10.59 1.63
CA ARG A 44 -4.19 10.12 2.86
C ARG A 44 -5.23 9.08 2.46
N TRP A 45 -5.24 7.94 3.15
CA TRP A 45 -6.16 6.86 2.80
C TRP A 45 -7.62 7.33 2.80
N SER A 46 -8.01 8.08 3.83
CA SER A 46 -9.40 8.55 3.95
C SER A 46 -9.83 9.53 2.86
N GLU A 47 -8.89 10.11 2.12
CA GLU A 47 -9.18 11.00 1.00
C GLU A 47 -8.97 10.33 -0.37
N ASN A 48 -7.95 9.49 -0.49
CA ASN A 48 -7.49 8.98 -1.78
C ASN A 48 -7.83 7.51 -2.04
N LEU A 49 -8.16 6.74 -1.03
CA LEU A 49 -8.62 5.35 -1.19
C LEU A 49 -10.02 5.11 -0.68
N LYS A 50 -10.47 5.82 0.32
CA LYS A 50 -11.81 5.66 0.88
C LYS A 50 -12.90 5.75 -0.18
N PRO A 51 -12.85 6.69 -1.15
CA PRO A 51 -13.86 6.73 -2.22
C PRO A 51 -13.93 5.45 -3.05
N ILE A 52 -12.79 4.74 -3.17
CA ILE A 52 -12.73 3.47 -3.91
C ILE A 52 -13.16 2.31 -3.01
N ALA A 53 -12.68 2.27 -1.78
CA ALA A 53 -12.92 1.18 -0.84
C ALA A 53 -14.35 1.14 -0.32
N GLY A 54 -14.96 2.31 -0.09
CA GLY A 54 -16.32 2.41 0.42
C GLY A 54 -16.47 2.07 1.90
N THR A 55 -15.38 2.01 2.67
CA THR A 55 -15.38 1.75 4.11
C THR A 55 -14.87 2.97 4.86
N ASP A 56 -15.17 3.08 6.17
CA ASP A 56 -14.74 4.21 6.98
C ASP A 56 -13.24 4.20 7.27
N SER A 57 -12.64 3.02 7.30
CA SER A 57 -11.21 2.84 7.50
C SER A 57 -10.72 1.70 6.62
N CYS A 58 -9.41 1.63 6.40
CA CYS A 58 -8.82 0.57 5.58
C CYS A 58 -8.99 -0.78 6.28
N GLN A 59 -9.62 -1.73 5.60
CA GLN A 59 -9.85 -3.07 6.13
C GLN A 59 -8.81 -4.08 5.64
N ALA A 60 -7.85 -3.64 4.85
CA ALA A 60 -6.79 -4.52 4.36
C ALA A 60 -5.79 -4.82 5.48
N THR A 61 -5.23 -6.02 5.43
CA THR A 61 -4.10 -6.40 6.28
C THR A 61 -2.84 -6.21 5.47
N HIS A 62 -1.85 -5.53 6.02
CA HIS A 62 -0.60 -5.22 5.30
C HIS A 62 0.59 -5.92 5.94
N LEU A 63 1.49 -6.40 5.09
CA LEU A 63 2.84 -6.78 5.48
C LEU A 63 3.76 -6.13 4.46
N LEU A 64 4.37 -5.02 4.81
CA LEU A 64 5.08 -4.20 3.84
C LEU A 64 6.51 -3.90 4.26
N TYR A 65 7.32 -3.59 3.25
CA TYR A 65 8.68 -3.08 3.39
C TYR A 65 8.73 -1.68 2.78
N CYS A 66 9.12 -0.68 3.56
CA CYS A 66 9.24 0.69 3.07
C CYS A 66 10.61 0.90 2.43
N LEU A 67 10.61 1.37 1.18
CA LEU A 67 11.83 1.66 0.43
C LEU A 67 12.28 3.11 0.61
N SER A 68 11.34 4.05 0.62
CA SER A 68 11.64 5.49 0.74
C SER A 68 10.43 6.25 1.25
N GLY A 69 10.68 7.46 1.73
CA GLY A 69 9.63 8.31 2.29
C GLY A 69 9.19 7.88 3.67
N ARG A 70 8.12 8.51 4.17
CA ARG A 70 7.57 8.22 5.49
C ARG A 70 6.06 8.22 5.45
N MET A 71 5.47 7.34 6.24
CA MET A 71 4.02 7.22 6.36
C MET A 71 3.64 7.05 7.82
N ARG A 72 2.59 7.73 8.23
CA ARG A 72 2.01 7.55 9.56
C ARG A 72 0.74 6.75 9.44
N VAL A 73 0.52 5.85 10.40
CA VAL A 73 -0.66 4.98 10.45
C VAL A 73 -1.35 5.21 11.77
N GLU A 74 -2.67 5.34 11.72
CA GLU A 74 -3.50 5.48 12.91
C GLU A 74 -4.59 4.42 12.89
N MET A 75 -4.63 3.59 13.92
CA MET A 75 -5.67 2.59 14.10
C MET A 75 -6.94 3.23 14.64
N SER A 76 -8.08 2.61 14.38
CA SER A 76 -9.37 3.07 14.96
C SER A 76 -9.35 3.11 16.48
N SER A 77 -8.49 2.32 17.10
CA SER A 77 -8.28 2.30 18.55
C SER A 77 -7.52 3.53 19.07
N GLY A 78 -6.90 4.31 18.17
CA GLY A 78 -6.05 5.44 18.53
C GLY A 78 -4.56 5.13 18.55
N GLU A 79 -4.18 3.87 18.43
CA GLU A 79 -2.77 3.49 18.32
C GLU A 79 -2.19 4.06 17.04
N GLN A 80 -0.97 4.62 17.10
CA GLN A 80 -0.28 5.21 15.96
C GLN A 80 1.13 4.68 15.82
N GLY A 81 1.61 4.66 14.58
CA GLY A 81 2.99 4.33 14.28
C GLY A 81 3.47 5.08 13.06
N GLU A 82 4.77 5.21 12.92
CA GLU A 82 5.38 5.84 11.76
C GLU A 82 6.32 4.84 11.07
N ILE A 83 6.23 4.79 9.74
CA ILE A 83 6.99 3.88 8.89
C ILE A 83 7.96 4.72 8.08
N GLY A 84 9.23 4.33 8.08
CA GLY A 84 10.27 4.98 7.29
C GLY A 84 11.12 3.97 6.54
N PRO A 85 12.12 4.44 5.76
CA PRO A 85 12.95 3.56 4.93
C PRO A 85 13.60 2.44 5.74
N GLY A 86 13.47 1.22 5.24
CA GLY A 86 14.00 0.03 5.90
C GLY A 86 13.06 -0.63 6.89
N ASP A 87 11.93 0.00 7.21
CA ASP A 87 10.98 -0.58 8.15
C ASP A 87 10.14 -1.67 7.49
N VAL A 88 9.90 -2.73 8.23
CA VAL A 88 8.92 -3.75 7.90
C VAL A 88 7.74 -3.57 8.85
N ALA A 89 6.55 -3.43 8.29
CA ALA A 89 5.36 -3.16 9.10
C ALA A 89 4.28 -4.17 8.84
N ALA A 90 3.66 -4.65 9.92
CA ALA A 90 2.44 -5.44 9.86
C ALA A 90 1.31 -4.54 10.39
N ILE A 91 0.27 -4.34 9.58
CA ILE A 91 -0.84 -3.46 9.93
C ILE A 91 -2.13 -4.24 9.76
N GLY A 92 -2.89 -4.34 10.85
CA GLY A 92 -4.19 -4.99 10.82
C GLY A 92 -5.29 -4.11 10.21
N PRO A 93 -6.50 -4.65 10.02
CA PRO A 93 -7.62 -3.87 9.50
C PRO A 93 -8.06 -2.81 10.51
N GLY A 94 -8.73 -1.77 10.00
CA GLY A 94 -9.26 -0.70 10.83
C GLY A 94 -8.28 0.45 11.02
N HIS A 95 -7.62 0.90 9.94
CA HIS A 95 -6.65 1.99 10.03
C HIS A 95 -6.88 3.07 8.97
N ASP A 96 -6.36 4.27 9.25
CA ASP A 96 -6.10 5.33 8.28
C ASP A 96 -4.59 5.50 8.19
N ALA A 97 -4.09 6.13 7.14
CA ALA A 97 -2.67 6.37 6.94
C ALA A 97 -2.47 7.60 6.06
N TRP A 98 -1.34 8.27 6.24
CA TRP A 98 -1.00 9.44 5.43
C TRP A 98 0.51 9.59 5.27
N VAL A 99 0.90 10.19 4.16
CA VAL A 99 2.31 10.48 3.88
C VAL A 99 2.77 11.65 4.73
N VAL A 100 3.95 11.52 5.32
CA VAL A 100 4.59 12.55 6.14
C VAL A 100 5.75 13.14 5.34
N GLY A 101 5.77 14.46 5.22
CA GLY A 101 6.88 15.15 4.54
C GLY A 101 6.62 15.42 3.07
N ASP A 102 7.68 15.80 2.37
CA ASP A 102 7.61 16.34 1.01
C ASP A 102 8.06 15.38 -0.08
N GLU A 103 8.40 14.14 0.29
CA GLU A 103 8.78 13.13 -0.69
C GLU A 103 7.79 11.97 -0.73
N PRO A 104 7.66 11.29 -1.87
CA PRO A 104 6.78 10.13 -1.95
C PRO A 104 7.21 9.02 -0.99
N CYS A 105 6.23 8.31 -0.43
CA CYS A 105 6.47 7.08 0.29
C CYS A 105 6.31 5.92 -0.70
N VAL A 106 7.33 5.07 -0.79
CA VAL A 106 7.32 3.92 -1.69
C VAL A 106 7.47 2.67 -0.84
N SER A 107 6.57 1.71 -1.03
CA SER A 107 6.60 0.48 -0.26
C SER A 107 6.22 -0.73 -1.12
N VAL A 108 6.74 -1.89 -0.73
CA VAL A 108 6.36 -3.17 -1.32
C VAL A 108 5.53 -3.92 -0.30
N ASP A 109 4.34 -4.34 -0.70
CA ASP A 109 3.37 -4.95 0.19
C ASP A 109 3.13 -6.40 -0.24
N PHE A 110 3.33 -7.32 0.69
CA PHE A 110 3.21 -8.76 0.47
C PHE A 110 1.96 -9.35 1.14
N GLY A 111 1.07 -8.52 1.65
CA GLY A 111 -0.06 -8.98 2.46
C GLY A 111 -1.18 -9.68 1.70
N GLY A 112 -1.13 -9.68 0.39
CA GLY A 112 -2.06 -10.49 -0.40
C GLY A 112 -3.43 -9.87 -0.60
N TYR A 113 -3.52 -8.57 -0.86
CA TYR A 113 -4.81 -7.92 -1.04
C TYR A 113 -5.25 -7.96 -2.47
N ALA A 114 -6.07 -8.93 -2.76
CA ALA A 114 -6.70 -8.99 -4.08
C ALA A 114 -7.53 -7.74 -4.36
N GLN A 115 -8.04 -7.07 -3.33
CA GLN A 115 -9.01 -5.97 -3.47
C GLN A 115 -8.47 -4.58 -3.13
N TYR A 116 -7.23 -4.45 -2.63
CA TYR A 116 -6.69 -3.15 -2.24
C TYR A 116 -6.65 -2.18 -3.43
N ALA A 117 -7.21 -0.98 -3.24
CA ALA A 117 -7.31 0.06 -4.28
C ALA A 117 -8.02 -0.42 -5.55
N LYS A 118 -8.78 -1.50 -5.48
CA LYS A 118 -9.53 -2.03 -6.61
C LYS A 118 -10.98 -1.62 -6.48
N GLY A 119 -11.41 -0.82 -7.41
CA GLY A 119 -12.77 -0.32 -7.45
C GLY A 119 -13.80 -1.33 -7.89
#